data_7981610a9fcaf9a63a449eb0f30c946e
#
_entry.id   7981610a9fcaf9a63a449eb0f30c946e
#
_cell.length_a   1.000
_cell.length_b   1.000
_cell.length_c   1.000
_cell.angle_alpha   90.00
_cell.angle_beta   90.00
_cell.angle_gamma   90.00
#
_symmetry.space_group_name_H-M   'P 1'
#
loop_
_entity.id
_entity.type
_entity.pdbx_description
1 polymer ?
#
loop_
_entity_poly.entity_id
_entity_poly.type
_entity_poly.pdbx_seq_one_letter_code
_entity_poly.pdbx_strand_id
1 'polypeptide(L)'
;IVNRDILKKEKIENYDTDDWLIHQGDIIDITPKSRPIKLFARTHNKYITYRLNPMTSIPLFGSTIINKLHAFVTKVGHIPVTKTNMRKGYKGLVLGPDYCKETPYPNITTCILKGLQPELVINFSNIQCHFHGVTKLVLAHKMYGFPFLDLSGNFGISNRDNYIIYNKSKQDLMKLHQFLSTNFIITLFEATRYRMKYLERYIFEMLPDITKLNDFPEDINDKSLCDYFKLDKMERNLINTFNKKKYLTF
;
A
#
# COMPACT_ATOMS: atom_id res chain seq x y z
N ILE A 1 -22.75 13.01 5.54
CA ILE A 1 -22.56 12.36 6.85
C ILE A 1 -23.50 11.17 6.90
N VAL A 2 -22.98 9.99 6.97
CA VAL A 2 -23.80 8.77 7.04
C VAL A 2 -24.16 8.49 8.49
N ASN A 3 -25.44 8.30 8.77
CA ASN A 3 -25.87 7.96 10.13
C ASN A 3 -25.40 6.54 10.47
N ARG A 4 -24.56 6.41 11.50
CA ARG A 4 -24.00 5.13 11.99
C ARG A 4 -25.06 4.07 12.30
N ASP A 5 -26.25 4.48 12.72
CA ASP A 5 -27.31 3.54 13.08
C ASP A 5 -27.99 2.93 11.86
N ILE A 6 -28.06 3.69 10.76
CA ILE A 6 -28.52 3.17 9.47
C ILE A 6 -27.50 2.17 8.93
N LEU A 7 -26.21 2.51 9.00
CA LEU A 7 -25.14 1.64 8.55
C LEU A 7 -25.07 0.32 9.31
N LYS A 8 -25.28 0.34 10.63
CA LYS A 8 -25.34 -0.88 11.45
C LYS A 8 -26.52 -1.78 11.09
N LYS A 9 -27.70 -1.20 10.82
CA LYS A 9 -28.88 -1.95 10.35
C LYS A 9 -28.60 -2.64 9.01
N GLU A 10 -27.86 -1.99 8.14
CA GLU A 10 -27.49 -2.50 6.82
C GLU A 10 -26.18 -3.34 6.83
N LYS A 11 -25.63 -3.70 8.01
CA LYS A 11 -24.35 -4.40 8.20
C LYS A 11 -23.15 -3.69 7.58
N ILE A 12 -23.18 -2.37 7.54
CA ILE A 12 -22.08 -1.53 7.01
C ILE A 12 -21.27 -1.00 8.18
N GLU A 13 -20.07 -1.53 8.41
CA GLU A 13 -19.17 -1.07 9.45
C GLU A 13 -18.11 -0.11 8.91
N ASN A 14 -17.89 1.02 9.63
CA ASN A 14 -16.77 1.97 9.52
C ASN A 14 -16.69 2.83 8.25
N TYR A 15 -17.45 3.92 8.23
CA TYR A 15 -17.32 4.96 7.22
C TYR A 15 -17.17 6.34 7.86
N ASP A 16 -15.94 6.71 8.11
CA ASP A 16 -15.60 8.07 8.56
C ASP A 16 -14.51 8.59 7.62
N THR A 17 -14.92 9.17 6.49
CA THR A 17 -13.98 9.67 5.49
C THR A 17 -14.35 11.09 5.08
N ASP A 18 -13.34 11.92 4.86
CA ASP A 18 -13.49 13.31 4.47
C ASP A 18 -13.78 13.52 2.98
N ASP A 19 -13.57 12.50 2.14
CA ASP A 19 -13.65 12.60 0.67
C ASP A 19 -14.98 12.12 0.10
N TRP A 20 -15.94 11.68 0.92
CA TRP A 20 -17.20 11.17 0.41
C TRP A 20 -18.43 11.56 1.24
N LEU A 21 -19.52 11.77 0.53
CA LEU A 21 -20.88 11.78 1.05
C LEU A 21 -21.66 10.75 0.26
N ILE A 22 -22.28 9.81 0.94
CA ILE A 22 -23.22 8.91 0.29
C ILE A 22 -24.53 9.69 0.11
N HIS A 23 -25.04 9.74 -1.11
CA HIS A 23 -26.26 10.46 -1.41
C HIS A 23 -27.44 9.81 -0.68
N GLN A 24 -28.29 10.62 -0.07
CA GLN A 24 -29.49 10.13 0.60
C GLN A 24 -30.38 9.35 -0.38
N GLY A 25 -30.63 8.09 -0.09
CA GLY A 25 -31.39 7.19 -0.96
C GLY A 25 -30.57 6.19 -1.78
N ASP A 26 -29.23 6.31 -1.80
CA ASP A 26 -28.40 5.27 -2.41
C ASP A 26 -28.31 4.06 -1.46
N ILE A 27 -28.85 2.94 -1.85
CA ILE A 27 -28.75 1.67 -1.11
C ILE A 27 -27.34 1.13 -1.34
N ILE A 28 -26.54 1.08 -0.30
CA ILE A 28 -25.27 0.39 -0.33
C ILE A 28 -25.51 -1.08 0.01
N ASP A 29 -25.61 -1.88 -1.01
CA ASP A 29 -25.63 -3.33 -0.86
C ASP A 29 -24.19 -3.84 -0.85
N ILE A 30 -23.73 -4.33 0.29
CA ILE A 30 -22.38 -4.88 0.50
C ILE A 30 -22.34 -6.37 0.15
N THR A 31 -23.00 -6.78 -0.89
CA THR A 31 -22.72 -8.12 -1.42
C THR A 31 -21.29 -8.18 -1.95
N PRO A 32 -20.66 -9.38 -1.99
CA PRO A 32 -19.23 -9.51 -2.42
C PRO A 32 -18.93 -9.00 -3.83
N LYS A 33 -19.89 -8.45 -4.55
CA LYS A 33 -19.71 -7.91 -5.89
C LYS A 33 -19.41 -6.41 -5.82
N SER A 34 -18.40 -5.96 -6.57
CA SER A 34 -18.12 -4.53 -6.71
C SER A 34 -19.33 -3.80 -7.30
N ARG A 35 -19.75 -2.71 -6.64
CA ARG A 35 -20.91 -1.92 -7.06
C ARG A 35 -20.54 -0.47 -7.34
N PRO A 36 -21.15 0.16 -8.34
CA PRO A 36 -21.04 1.60 -8.50
C PRO A 36 -21.86 2.31 -7.40
N ILE A 37 -21.23 3.28 -6.75
CA ILE A 37 -21.88 4.22 -5.83
C ILE A 37 -21.65 5.63 -6.30
N LYS A 38 -22.51 6.57 -5.88
CA LYS A 38 -22.25 8.00 -6.07
C LYS A 38 -21.43 8.50 -4.89
N LEU A 39 -20.25 9.00 -5.20
CA LEU A 39 -19.26 9.51 -4.26
C LEU A 39 -19.00 10.99 -4.56
N PHE A 40 -18.98 11.83 -3.53
CA PHE A 40 -18.59 13.22 -3.69
C PHE A 40 -17.07 13.36 -3.65
N ALA A 41 -16.46 13.60 -4.81
CA ALA A 41 -15.02 13.80 -4.95
C ALA A 41 -14.68 15.27 -4.65
N ARG A 42 -14.18 15.55 -3.43
CA ARG A 42 -13.81 16.93 -3.00
C ARG A 42 -12.79 17.58 -3.92
N THR A 43 -11.81 16.82 -4.39
CA THR A 43 -10.78 17.31 -5.32
C THR A 43 -11.39 17.95 -6.57
N HIS A 44 -12.54 17.45 -7.03
CA HIS A 44 -13.24 17.94 -8.22
C HIS A 44 -14.54 18.69 -7.89
N ASN A 45 -14.89 18.79 -6.62
CA ASN A 45 -16.14 19.39 -6.15
C ASN A 45 -17.39 18.87 -6.90
N LYS A 46 -17.45 17.58 -7.17
CA LYS A 46 -18.53 16.93 -7.90
C LYS A 46 -18.78 15.49 -7.48
N TYR A 47 -19.99 15.00 -7.73
CA TYR A 47 -20.29 13.59 -7.62
C TYR A 47 -19.66 12.79 -8.77
N ILE A 48 -19.07 11.67 -8.43
CA ILE A 48 -18.54 10.70 -9.40
C ILE A 48 -19.20 9.34 -9.18
N THR A 49 -19.19 8.51 -10.20
CA THR A 49 -19.47 7.09 -10.05
C THR A 49 -18.19 6.40 -9.60
N TYR A 50 -18.20 5.85 -8.40
CA TYR A 50 -17.08 5.12 -7.82
C TYR A 50 -17.42 3.64 -7.71
N ARG A 51 -16.52 2.78 -8.12
CA ARG A 51 -16.71 1.32 -7.99
C ARG A 51 -16.19 0.84 -6.63
N LEU A 52 -17.12 0.67 -5.71
CA LEU A 52 -16.80 0.11 -4.39
C LEU A 52 -16.47 -1.37 -4.52
N ASN A 53 -15.28 -1.73 -4.08
CA ASN A 53 -14.90 -3.11 -3.87
C ASN A 53 -15.12 -3.44 -2.39
N PRO A 54 -15.93 -4.46 -2.03
CA PRO A 54 -16.23 -4.79 -0.63
C PRO A 54 -15.00 -5.22 0.19
N MET A 55 -13.92 -5.60 -0.48
CA MET A 55 -12.65 -5.97 0.19
C MET A 55 -11.73 -4.78 0.44
N THR A 56 -12.09 -3.59 -0.05
CA THR A 56 -11.29 -2.37 0.10
C THR A 56 -12.13 -1.27 0.74
N SER A 57 -11.45 -0.33 1.38
CA SER A 57 -12.11 0.84 1.96
C SER A 57 -12.35 1.93 0.92
N ILE A 58 -13.28 2.82 1.20
CA ILE A 58 -13.42 4.07 0.44
C ILE A 58 -12.23 4.98 0.80
N PRO A 59 -11.53 5.57 -0.17
CA PRO A 59 -10.40 6.44 0.12
C PRO A 59 -10.87 7.73 0.80
N LEU A 60 -10.04 8.28 1.69
CA LEU A 60 -10.28 9.57 2.36
C LEU A 60 -10.29 10.73 1.37
N PHE A 61 -9.48 10.61 0.32
CA PHE A 61 -9.37 11.54 -0.81
C PHE A 61 -8.79 10.79 -2.04
N GLY A 62 -8.64 11.46 -3.18
CA GLY A 62 -8.06 10.85 -4.39
C GLY A 62 -8.89 9.72 -5.01
N SER A 63 -10.18 9.66 -4.72
CA SER A 63 -11.10 8.66 -5.25
C SER A 63 -11.14 8.62 -6.77
N THR A 64 -10.95 9.76 -7.45
CA THR A 64 -10.90 9.83 -8.91
C THR A 64 -9.66 9.14 -9.46
N ILE A 65 -8.51 9.28 -8.79
CA ILE A 65 -7.25 8.61 -9.16
C ILE A 65 -7.42 7.10 -9.02
N ILE A 66 -7.91 6.64 -7.87
CA ILE A 66 -8.14 5.21 -7.62
C ILE A 66 -9.12 4.63 -8.63
N ASN A 67 -10.16 5.38 -8.98
CA ASN A 67 -11.14 4.95 -9.99
C ASN A 67 -10.50 4.78 -11.39
N LYS A 68 -9.52 5.61 -11.75
CA LYS A 68 -8.74 5.45 -12.99
C LYS A 68 -7.83 4.20 -12.91
N LEU A 69 -7.16 3.99 -11.78
CA LEU A 69 -6.31 2.80 -11.58
C LEU A 69 -7.12 1.50 -11.64
N HIS A 70 -8.40 1.53 -11.25
CA HIS A 70 -9.24 0.36 -11.27
C HIS A 70 -9.37 -0.28 -12.66
N ALA A 71 -9.36 0.50 -13.74
CA ALA A 71 -9.36 -0.02 -15.11
C ALA A 71 -8.11 -0.88 -15.41
N PHE A 72 -6.97 -0.45 -14.90
CA PHE A 72 -5.71 -1.19 -15.04
C PHE A 72 -5.69 -2.42 -14.14
N VAL A 73 -6.16 -2.31 -12.90
CA VAL A 73 -6.31 -3.47 -11.99
C VAL A 73 -7.21 -4.54 -12.61
N THR A 74 -8.30 -4.14 -13.26
CA THR A 74 -9.20 -5.07 -13.96
C THR A 74 -8.49 -5.78 -15.11
N LYS A 75 -7.55 -5.10 -15.80
CA LYS A 75 -6.81 -5.64 -16.96
C LYS A 75 -5.68 -6.61 -16.55
N VAL A 76 -4.90 -6.26 -15.52
CA VAL A 76 -3.64 -6.98 -15.20
C VAL A 76 -3.60 -7.58 -13.81
N GLY A 77 -4.64 -7.36 -13.01
CA GLY A 77 -4.66 -7.71 -11.59
C GLY A 77 -3.96 -6.67 -10.73
N HIS A 78 -4.00 -6.89 -9.43
CA HIS A 78 -3.37 -6.02 -8.43
C HIS A 78 -1.99 -6.52 -8.02
N ILE A 79 -1.23 -5.67 -7.33
CA ILE A 79 0.07 -6.05 -6.76
C ILE A 79 -0.13 -7.12 -5.68
N PRO A 80 0.39 -8.34 -5.87
CA PRO A 80 0.27 -9.38 -4.86
C PRO A 80 1.21 -9.11 -3.68
N VAL A 81 0.65 -9.04 -2.46
CA VAL A 81 1.45 -8.88 -1.24
C VAL A 81 1.12 -9.96 -0.23
N THR A 82 2.14 -10.44 0.47
CA THR A 82 2.01 -11.34 1.61
C THR A 82 2.27 -10.56 2.88
N LYS A 83 1.26 -10.49 3.77
CA LYS A 83 1.46 -9.96 5.11
C LYS A 83 2.11 -11.01 5.99
N THR A 84 3.21 -10.65 6.64
CA THR A 84 3.91 -11.57 7.52
C THR A 84 3.06 -11.86 8.77
N ASN A 85 3.05 -13.12 9.19
CA ASN A 85 2.35 -13.56 10.39
C ASN A 85 3.27 -14.44 11.24
N MET A 86 3.85 -13.83 12.27
CA MET A 86 4.82 -14.46 13.16
C MET A 86 4.22 -14.94 14.49
N ARG A 87 2.89 -14.99 14.62
CA ARG A 87 2.23 -15.42 15.87
C ARG A 87 2.55 -16.86 16.29
N LYS A 88 2.87 -17.70 15.33
CA LYS A 88 3.40 -19.03 15.59
C LYS A 88 4.91 -18.95 15.47
N GLY A 89 5.56 -18.58 16.55
CA GLY A 89 7.02 -18.52 16.63
C GLY A 89 7.65 -19.84 16.23
N TYR A 90 8.84 -19.80 15.69
CA TYR A 90 9.64 -20.97 15.45
C TYR A 90 9.99 -21.62 16.79
N LYS A 91 9.88 -22.94 16.87
CA LYS A 91 10.37 -23.69 18.04
C LYS A 91 11.88 -23.48 18.17
N GLY A 92 12.32 -23.01 19.32
CA GLY A 92 13.74 -22.73 19.59
C GLY A 92 14.30 -21.45 18.96
N LEU A 93 13.43 -20.53 18.48
CA LEU A 93 13.89 -19.22 17.99
C LEU A 93 14.46 -18.38 19.13
N VAL A 94 15.69 -17.96 18.97
CA VAL A 94 16.35 -16.98 19.82
C VAL A 94 16.63 -15.72 18.97
N LEU A 95 16.28 -14.55 19.49
CA LEU A 95 16.50 -13.25 18.85
C LEU A 95 17.48 -12.42 19.69
N GLY A 96 18.42 -11.79 19.02
CA GLY A 96 19.37 -10.84 19.60
C GLY A 96 19.39 -9.51 18.85
N PRO A 97 19.73 -8.40 19.50
CA PRO A 97 19.84 -7.10 18.85
C PRO A 97 21.04 -7.02 17.90
N ASP A 98 22.10 -7.74 18.19
CA ASP A 98 23.35 -7.69 17.47
C ASP A 98 23.76 -9.04 16.90
N TYR A 99 24.64 -9.00 15.91
CA TYR A 99 25.27 -10.19 15.36
C TYR A 99 26.15 -10.86 16.42
N CYS A 100 25.94 -12.16 16.58
CA CYS A 100 26.88 -13.03 17.31
C CYS A 100 26.90 -14.43 16.68
N LYS A 101 27.80 -15.32 17.14
CA LYS A 101 27.90 -16.68 16.61
C LYS A 101 26.63 -17.49 16.86
N GLU A 102 25.92 -17.22 17.93
CA GLU A 102 24.68 -17.88 18.33
C GLU A 102 23.47 -17.36 17.54
N THR A 103 23.51 -16.11 17.06
CA THR A 103 22.46 -15.48 16.27
C THR A 103 23.02 -14.84 14.99
N PRO A 104 23.42 -15.65 13.98
CA PRO A 104 24.10 -15.15 12.80
C PRO A 104 23.18 -14.62 11.70
N TYR A 105 21.87 -14.86 11.78
CA TYR A 105 20.96 -14.55 10.67
C TYR A 105 20.24 -13.22 10.85
N PRO A 106 20.50 -12.22 9.99
CA PRO A 106 19.85 -10.93 10.07
C PRO A 106 18.40 -10.99 9.62
N ASN A 107 17.53 -10.25 10.28
CA ASN A 107 16.11 -10.16 9.97
C ASN A 107 15.61 -8.72 10.00
N ILE A 108 14.73 -8.37 9.07
CA ILE A 108 14.02 -7.09 9.09
C ILE A 108 12.87 -7.19 10.09
N THR A 109 12.87 -6.27 11.04
CA THR A 109 11.76 -6.08 11.98
C THR A 109 10.77 -5.06 11.44
N THR A 110 11.26 -3.88 11.04
CA THR A 110 10.45 -2.79 10.48
C THR A 110 11.36 -1.75 9.83
N CYS A 111 10.77 -0.71 9.25
CA CYS A 111 11.46 0.54 8.90
C CYS A 111 11.02 1.66 9.84
N ILE A 112 11.92 2.58 10.15
CA ILE A 112 11.65 3.81 10.88
C ILE A 112 12.21 5.02 10.12
N LEU A 113 11.67 6.21 10.41
CA LEU A 113 12.31 7.46 10.03
C LEU A 113 13.17 7.94 11.18
N LYS A 114 14.48 8.02 10.95
CA LYS A 114 15.42 8.65 11.86
C LYS A 114 15.76 10.04 11.31
N GLY A 115 15.17 11.04 11.92
CA GLY A 115 15.16 12.37 11.31
C GLY A 115 14.31 12.36 10.03
N LEU A 116 14.96 12.54 8.88
CA LEU A 116 14.32 12.50 7.55
C LEU A 116 14.81 11.32 6.71
N GLN A 117 15.60 10.41 7.27
CA GLN A 117 16.13 9.25 6.55
C GLN A 117 15.44 7.97 7.00
N PRO A 118 15.03 7.11 6.08
CA PRO A 118 14.53 5.80 6.43
C PRO A 118 15.70 4.91 6.90
N GLU A 119 15.44 4.16 7.94
CA GLU A 119 16.41 3.23 8.53
C GLU A 119 15.74 1.88 8.76
N LEU A 120 16.41 0.81 8.37
CA LEU A 120 15.96 -0.54 8.69
C LEU A 120 16.22 -0.82 10.18
N VAL A 121 15.21 -1.31 10.86
CA VAL A 121 15.35 -1.93 12.17
C VAL A 121 15.53 -3.42 11.95
N ILE A 122 16.70 -3.92 12.29
CA ILE A 122 17.05 -5.34 12.17
C ILE A 122 17.27 -5.96 13.53
N ASN A 123 17.10 -7.26 13.59
CA ASN A 123 17.58 -8.13 14.67
C ASN A 123 18.24 -9.37 14.07
N PHE A 124 18.80 -10.19 14.90
CA PHE A 124 19.50 -11.40 14.48
C PHE A 124 18.87 -12.62 15.14
N SER A 125 18.94 -13.78 14.50
CA SER A 125 18.37 -15.03 14.99
C SER A 125 19.34 -16.19 14.87
N ASN A 126 19.12 -17.19 15.71
CA ASN A 126 19.86 -18.46 15.68
C ASN A 126 19.47 -19.38 14.53
N ILE A 127 18.32 -19.17 13.93
CA ILE A 127 17.79 -19.92 12.78
C ILE A 127 17.33 -18.96 11.68
N GLN A 128 17.35 -19.41 10.44
CA GLN A 128 16.84 -18.62 9.31
C GLN A 128 15.34 -18.40 9.47
N CYS A 129 14.93 -17.14 9.58
CA CYS A 129 13.52 -16.77 9.57
C CYS A 129 12.92 -16.81 8.17
N HIS A 130 11.59 -16.73 8.07
CA HIS A 130 10.88 -16.72 6.78
C HIS A 130 11.49 -15.69 5.82
N PHE A 131 11.47 -16.02 4.54
CA PHE A 131 12.01 -15.20 3.45
C PHE A 131 13.53 -14.98 3.48
N HIS A 132 14.31 -15.60 4.38
CA HIS A 132 15.75 -15.65 4.24
C HIS A 132 16.12 -16.45 2.98
N GLY A 133 17.11 -15.97 2.21
CA GLY A 133 17.47 -16.56 0.92
C GLY A 133 16.52 -16.19 -0.24
N VAL A 134 15.45 -15.41 0.01
CA VAL A 134 14.46 -15.03 -1.00
C VAL A 134 14.63 -13.58 -1.42
N THR A 135 14.83 -13.36 -2.73
CA THR A 135 14.80 -12.02 -3.33
C THR A 135 13.41 -11.42 -3.17
N LYS A 136 13.32 -10.23 -2.61
CA LYS A 136 12.03 -9.63 -2.22
C LYS A 136 12.05 -8.12 -2.09
N LEU A 137 10.86 -7.54 -2.10
CA LEU A 137 10.59 -6.17 -1.72
C LEU A 137 9.81 -6.20 -0.40
N VAL A 138 10.27 -5.43 0.58
CA VAL A 138 9.69 -5.35 1.92
C VAL A 138 9.13 -3.96 2.15
N LEU A 139 7.86 -3.88 2.57
CA LEU A 139 7.21 -2.65 2.97
C LEU A 139 6.79 -2.76 4.43
N ALA A 140 7.24 -1.84 5.26
CA ALA A 140 6.85 -1.82 6.66
C ALA A 140 5.37 -1.43 6.80
N HIS A 141 4.62 -2.15 7.61
CA HIS A 141 3.23 -1.84 7.91
C HIS A 141 3.09 -0.49 8.65
N LYS A 142 4.07 -0.17 9.51
CA LYS A 142 4.22 1.15 10.11
C LYS A 142 5.01 2.03 9.14
N MET A 143 4.86 3.34 9.19
CA MET A 143 5.67 4.30 8.42
C MET A 143 5.44 4.26 6.89
N TYR A 144 4.21 3.99 6.45
CA TYR A 144 3.84 4.05 5.01
C TYR A 144 4.60 3.10 4.09
N GLY A 145 5.14 2.06 4.67
CA GLY A 145 5.69 0.98 3.89
C GLY A 145 6.86 1.39 3.01
N PHE A 146 7.77 2.23 3.51
CA PHE A 146 9.01 2.49 2.78
C PHE A 146 9.52 1.21 2.15
N PRO A 147 9.55 1.11 0.82
CA PRO A 147 9.96 -0.13 0.17
C PRO A 147 11.47 -0.34 0.34
N PHE A 148 11.84 -1.50 0.87
CA PHE A 148 13.22 -1.95 0.93
C PHE A 148 13.42 -3.12 -0.01
N LEU A 149 14.40 -3.02 -0.90
CA LEU A 149 14.69 -4.02 -1.93
C LEU A 149 15.85 -4.92 -1.50
N ASP A 150 15.53 -6.18 -1.14
CA ASP A 150 16.50 -7.22 -0.81
C ASP A 150 16.74 -8.13 -2.01
N LEU A 151 17.63 -7.72 -2.91
CA LEU A 151 17.96 -8.49 -4.13
C LEU A 151 18.85 -9.71 -3.86
N SER A 152 19.51 -9.75 -2.71
CA SER A 152 20.40 -10.85 -2.33
C SER A 152 19.71 -11.89 -1.43
N GLY A 153 18.52 -11.56 -0.89
CA GLY A 153 17.82 -12.42 0.05
C GLY A 153 18.52 -12.50 1.42
N ASN A 154 19.34 -11.51 1.76
CA ASN A 154 20.17 -11.56 2.96
C ASN A 154 19.37 -11.52 4.25
N PHE A 155 18.15 -10.99 4.22
CA PHE A 155 17.34 -10.79 5.40
C PHE A 155 16.17 -11.77 5.48
N GLY A 156 16.01 -12.36 6.65
CA GLY A 156 14.74 -12.97 7.05
C GLY A 156 13.75 -11.90 7.53
N ILE A 157 12.55 -12.33 7.89
CA ILE A 157 11.52 -11.48 8.48
C ILE A 157 11.13 -12.06 9.84
N SER A 158 11.43 -11.34 10.90
CA SER A 158 11.18 -11.76 12.28
C SER A 158 9.93 -11.12 12.91
N ASN A 159 9.20 -10.27 12.17
CA ASN A 159 8.04 -9.56 12.68
C ASN A 159 6.83 -9.71 11.72
N ARG A 160 5.63 -9.65 12.30
CA ARG A 160 4.34 -9.68 11.59
C ARG A 160 3.99 -8.37 10.85
N ASP A 161 4.72 -7.30 11.10
CA ASP A 161 4.34 -5.94 10.67
C ASP A 161 5.00 -5.55 9.35
N ASN A 162 5.09 -6.49 8.38
CA ASN A 162 5.64 -6.22 7.06
C ASN A 162 4.74 -6.80 5.96
N TYR A 163 4.79 -6.18 4.79
CA TYR A 163 4.26 -6.68 3.53
C TYR A 163 5.41 -7.07 2.63
N ILE A 164 5.33 -8.27 2.06
CA ILE A 164 6.39 -8.85 1.23
C ILE A 164 5.87 -9.07 -0.18
N ILE A 165 6.61 -8.58 -1.17
CA ILE A 165 6.44 -8.91 -2.58
C ILE A 165 7.62 -9.76 -2.99
N TYR A 166 7.35 -10.97 -3.49
CA TYR A 166 8.35 -11.95 -3.90
C TYR A 166 7.82 -12.80 -5.06
N ASN A 167 8.52 -13.83 -5.50
CA ASN A 167 8.16 -14.63 -6.67
C ASN A 167 8.06 -13.79 -7.96
N LYS A 168 8.96 -12.81 -8.09
CA LYS A 168 9.12 -11.97 -9.27
C LYS A 168 10.59 -11.92 -9.67
N SER A 169 10.86 -11.57 -10.93
CA SER A 169 12.24 -11.32 -11.40
C SER A 169 12.87 -10.16 -10.62
N LYS A 170 14.20 -10.11 -10.58
CA LYS A 170 14.92 -8.97 -9.98
C LYS A 170 14.54 -7.65 -10.65
N GLN A 171 14.38 -7.67 -11.99
CA GLN A 171 13.94 -6.50 -12.74
C GLN A 171 12.54 -6.04 -12.36
N ASP A 172 11.59 -6.97 -12.21
CA ASP A 172 10.23 -6.65 -11.76
C ASP A 172 10.22 -6.07 -10.36
N LEU A 173 11.02 -6.62 -9.45
CA LEU A 173 11.14 -6.08 -8.09
C LEU A 173 11.74 -4.68 -8.08
N MET A 174 12.74 -4.41 -8.92
CA MET A 174 13.30 -3.06 -9.09
C MET A 174 12.25 -2.08 -9.65
N LYS A 175 11.49 -2.51 -10.65
CA LYS A 175 10.38 -1.72 -11.23
C LYS A 175 9.32 -1.38 -10.18
N LEU A 176 8.90 -2.38 -9.39
CA LEU A 176 7.97 -2.17 -8.28
C LEU A 176 8.54 -1.31 -7.17
N HIS A 177 9.83 -1.43 -6.86
CA HIS A 177 10.49 -0.56 -5.89
C HIS A 177 10.42 0.90 -6.32
N GLN A 178 10.78 1.23 -7.57
CA GLN A 178 10.67 2.58 -8.10
C GLN A 178 9.23 3.09 -8.05
N PHE A 179 8.27 2.29 -8.53
CA PHE A 179 6.85 2.63 -8.54
C PHE A 179 6.32 2.95 -7.13
N LEU A 180 6.56 2.06 -6.17
CA LEU A 180 6.07 2.19 -4.80
C LEU A 180 6.78 3.30 -4.00
N SER A 181 7.91 3.81 -4.50
CA SER A 181 8.68 4.92 -3.90
C SER A 181 8.26 6.30 -4.42
N THR A 182 7.35 6.39 -5.38
CA THR A 182 6.89 7.67 -5.95
C THR A 182 5.93 8.41 -5.01
N ASN A 183 5.88 9.74 -5.11
CA ASN A 183 4.89 10.53 -4.37
C ASN A 183 3.48 10.23 -4.84
N PHE A 184 3.30 9.84 -6.10
CA PHE A 184 2.04 9.33 -6.61
C PHE A 184 1.50 8.19 -5.72
N ILE A 185 2.30 7.18 -5.44
CA ILE A 185 1.89 6.04 -4.62
C ILE A 185 1.78 6.41 -3.14
N ILE A 186 2.69 7.22 -2.61
CA ILE A 186 2.62 7.71 -1.23
C ILE A 186 1.32 8.49 -0.99
N THR A 187 0.88 9.29 -1.96
CA THR A 187 -0.42 9.98 -1.90
C THR A 187 -1.57 8.98 -1.77
N LEU A 188 -1.53 7.87 -2.50
CA LEU A 188 -2.56 6.83 -2.40
C LEU A 188 -2.49 6.05 -1.08
N PHE A 189 -1.30 5.81 -0.54
CA PHE A 189 -1.14 5.23 0.79
C PHE A 189 -1.78 6.13 1.85
N GLU A 190 -1.58 7.44 1.77
CA GLU A 190 -2.23 8.40 2.63
C GLU A 190 -3.75 8.45 2.45
N ALA A 191 -4.22 8.38 1.20
CA ALA A 191 -5.64 8.41 0.88
C ALA A 191 -6.43 7.23 1.47
N THR A 192 -5.76 6.13 1.81
CA THR A 192 -6.38 4.91 2.35
C THR A 192 -6.09 4.69 3.82
N ARG A 193 -5.52 5.69 4.48
CA ARG A 193 -5.07 5.60 5.86
C ARG A 193 -6.19 5.90 6.85
N TYR A 194 -6.82 4.87 7.39
CA TYR A 194 -7.85 5.00 8.44
C TYR A 194 -7.28 5.05 9.86
N ARG A 195 -6.10 4.43 10.05
CA ARG A 195 -5.40 4.42 11.32
C ARG A 195 -4.12 5.21 11.19
N MET A 196 -3.84 6.06 12.15
CA MET A 196 -2.61 6.84 12.15
C MET A 196 -1.38 5.96 11.96
N LYS A 197 -0.60 6.21 10.91
CA LYS A 197 0.72 5.62 10.63
C LYS A 197 0.74 4.15 10.18
N TYR A 198 -0.37 3.55 9.75
CA TYR A 198 -0.36 2.17 9.25
C TYR A 198 -0.67 2.11 7.75
N LEU A 199 0.16 1.37 7.02
CA LEU A 199 -0.13 0.97 5.65
C LEU A 199 -1.13 -0.17 5.68
N GLU A 200 -2.27 0.02 5.04
CA GLU A 200 -3.31 -1.00 5.03
C GLU A 200 -3.14 -1.94 3.83
N ARG A 201 -3.43 -3.24 4.02
CA ARG A 201 -3.24 -4.25 2.98
C ARG A 201 -4.05 -3.96 1.72
N TYR A 202 -5.28 -3.52 1.90
CA TYR A 202 -6.22 -3.34 0.79
C TYR A 202 -5.80 -2.28 -0.24
N ILE A 203 -4.85 -1.38 0.09
CA ILE A 203 -4.34 -0.44 -0.90
C ILE A 203 -3.67 -1.16 -2.07
N PHE A 204 -2.98 -2.27 -1.81
CA PHE A 204 -2.35 -3.04 -2.87
C PHE A 204 -3.36 -3.66 -3.83
N GLU A 205 -4.59 -3.91 -3.40
CA GLU A 205 -5.69 -4.37 -4.25
C GLU A 205 -6.23 -3.27 -5.18
N MET A 206 -5.92 -1.99 -4.87
CA MET A 206 -6.24 -0.83 -5.70
C MET A 206 -5.12 -0.47 -6.69
N LEU A 207 -3.92 -1.04 -6.52
CA LEU A 207 -2.75 -0.75 -7.35
C LEU A 207 -2.56 -1.83 -8.41
N PRO A 208 -2.46 -1.47 -9.71
CA PRO A 208 -2.23 -2.45 -10.76
C PRO A 208 -0.85 -3.10 -10.65
N ASP A 209 -0.75 -4.37 -10.99
CA ASP A 209 0.54 -5.04 -11.15
C ASP A 209 1.24 -4.53 -12.41
N ILE A 210 2.00 -3.46 -12.25
CA ILE A 210 2.69 -2.78 -13.36
C ILE A 210 3.68 -3.66 -14.12
N THR A 211 4.12 -4.76 -13.52
CA THR A 211 5.04 -5.71 -14.16
C THR A 211 4.39 -6.47 -15.31
N LYS A 212 3.05 -6.43 -15.39
CA LYS A 212 2.26 -7.06 -16.45
C LYS A 212 1.75 -6.06 -17.50
N LEU A 213 2.16 -4.79 -17.41
CA LEU A 213 1.81 -3.76 -18.38
C LEU A 213 2.97 -3.59 -19.38
N ASN A 214 2.75 -4.02 -20.62
CA ASN A 214 3.78 -4.01 -21.66
C ASN A 214 4.18 -2.60 -22.10
N ASP A 215 3.26 -1.64 -21.98
CA ASP A 215 3.39 -0.24 -22.37
C ASP A 215 3.71 0.69 -21.19
N PHE A 216 4.07 0.12 -20.03
CA PHE A 216 4.37 0.91 -18.82
C PHE A 216 5.69 1.68 -18.98
N PRO A 217 5.76 2.96 -18.55
CA PRO A 217 6.96 3.78 -18.69
C PRO A 217 8.22 3.12 -18.11
N GLU A 218 9.33 3.22 -18.81
CA GLU A 218 10.64 2.77 -18.31
C GLU A 218 11.17 3.73 -17.24
N ASP A 219 11.01 5.04 -17.46
CA ASP A 219 11.33 6.08 -16.47
C ASP A 219 10.15 6.28 -15.54
N ILE A 220 10.22 5.65 -14.36
CA ILE A 220 9.16 5.64 -13.36
C ILE A 220 9.34 6.81 -12.39
N ASN A 221 8.56 7.87 -12.62
CA ASN A 221 8.50 9.05 -11.76
C ASN A 221 7.08 9.61 -11.71
N ASP A 222 6.82 10.59 -10.84
CA ASP A 222 5.48 11.16 -10.66
C ASP A 222 4.89 11.72 -11.95
N LYS A 223 5.71 12.36 -12.79
CA LYS A 223 5.27 12.93 -14.07
C LYS A 223 4.83 11.84 -15.03
N SER A 224 5.68 10.84 -15.27
CA SER A 224 5.40 9.75 -16.19
C SER A 224 4.18 8.94 -15.75
N LEU A 225 4.01 8.71 -14.43
CA LEU A 225 2.83 8.04 -13.88
C LEU A 225 1.56 8.86 -14.07
N CYS A 226 1.62 10.17 -13.81
CA CYS A 226 0.47 11.06 -14.03
C CYS A 226 0.06 11.09 -15.50
N ASP A 227 1.02 11.06 -16.43
CA ASP A 227 0.76 11.01 -17.86
C ASP A 227 0.17 9.66 -18.28
N TYR A 228 0.76 8.56 -17.84
CA TYR A 228 0.34 7.21 -18.17
C TYR A 228 -1.08 6.90 -17.66
N PHE A 229 -1.37 7.25 -16.41
CA PHE A 229 -2.70 7.07 -15.82
C PHE A 229 -3.69 8.19 -16.18
N LYS A 230 -3.30 9.12 -17.06
CA LYS A 230 -4.14 10.21 -17.58
C LYS A 230 -4.74 11.07 -16.49
N LEU A 231 -3.91 11.47 -15.52
CA LEU A 231 -4.35 12.35 -14.45
C LEU A 231 -4.58 13.77 -14.96
N ASP A 232 -5.68 14.37 -14.52
CA ASP A 232 -5.99 15.76 -14.79
C ASP A 232 -5.20 16.73 -13.87
N LYS A 233 -5.36 18.04 -14.10
CA LYS A 233 -4.64 19.07 -13.36
C LYS A 233 -4.92 19.03 -11.85
N MET A 234 -6.15 18.74 -11.45
CA MET A 234 -6.53 18.73 -10.03
C MET A 234 -5.90 17.54 -9.31
N GLU A 235 -5.88 16.37 -9.95
CA GLU A 235 -5.25 15.16 -9.44
C GLU A 235 -3.73 15.30 -9.32
N ARG A 236 -3.10 15.92 -10.34
CA ARG A 236 -1.65 16.26 -10.29
C ARG A 236 -1.32 17.22 -9.17
N ASN A 237 -2.16 18.24 -8.95
CA ASN A 237 -1.99 19.17 -7.85
C ASN A 237 -2.11 18.49 -6.49
N LEU A 238 -3.02 17.51 -6.36
CA LEU A 238 -3.15 16.71 -5.14
C LEU A 238 -1.83 15.98 -4.83
N ILE A 239 -1.26 15.28 -5.81
CA ILE A 239 0.02 14.58 -5.65
C ILE A 239 1.13 15.57 -5.27
N ASN A 240 1.23 16.71 -5.95
CA ASN A 240 2.24 17.73 -5.67
C ASN A 240 2.10 18.34 -4.27
N THR A 241 0.88 18.38 -3.71
CA THR A 241 0.65 18.88 -2.35
C THR A 241 1.25 17.95 -1.31
N PHE A 242 1.21 16.64 -1.53
CA PHE A 242 1.84 15.67 -0.65
C PHE A 242 3.38 15.71 -0.72
N ASN A 243 3.96 16.03 -1.88
CA ASN A 243 5.39 16.25 -2.05
C ASN A 243 5.95 17.27 -1.07
N LYS A 244 5.17 18.28 -0.70
CA LYS A 244 5.59 19.33 0.24
C LYS A 244 5.62 18.86 1.69
N LYS A 245 5.04 17.70 2.02
CA LYS A 245 4.93 17.17 3.38
C LYS A 245 6.04 16.19 3.79
N LYS A 246 7.17 16.15 3.10
CA LYS A 246 8.39 15.46 3.57
C LYS A 246 8.31 13.94 3.67
N TYR A 247 7.64 13.27 2.76
CA TYR A 247 7.92 11.85 2.57
C TYR A 247 9.16 11.73 1.71
N LEU A 248 10.16 11.06 2.23
CA LEU A 248 11.39 10.85 1.50
C LEU A 248 11.18 9.77 0.46
N THR A 249 11.40 10.14 -0.76
CA THR A 249 11.71 9.19 -1.83
C THR A 249 13.17 8.77 -1.67
N PHE A 250 13.42 7.48 -1.73
CA PHE A 250 14.76 6.92 -1.82
C PHE A 250 15.32 7.13 -3.22
#